data_260021a90184823b51d33afb2b13da98
#
_entry.id   260021a90184823b51d33afb2b13da98
#
_cell.length_a   1.000
_cell.length_b   1.000
_cell.length_c   1.000
_cell.angle_alpha   90.00
_cell.angle_beta   90.00
_cell.angle_gamma   90.00
#
_symmetry.space_group_name_H-M   'P 1'
#
loop_
_entity.id
_entity.type
_entity.pdbx_description
1 polymer ?
#
loop_
_entity_poly.entity_id
_entity_poly.type
_entity_poly.pdbx_seq_one_letter_code
_entity_poly.pdbx_strand_id
1 'polypeptide(L)'
;MGIFTNIVSFGAGYTLGTKTGGAPIRRLQNTIARATDRSRTSGVLPHEAQVRDVMTPAPETVSLGTSLTAAARLMADRDIGDVIVIEPETERVAGIITDRDIAIRAVAEARNSDTTTVEEIFSRDLAAVSPADSVGRVLELMEDLKVRRLPVVEADRAVGIVSLGDLAVETNVGSALAEISSAAPDR
;
A
#
# COMPACT_ATOMS: atom_id res chain seq x y z
N MET A 1 -4.77 36.93 -28.40
CA MET A 1 -3.39 36.48 -28.25
C MET A 1 -3.40 35.37 -27.21
N GLY A 2 -3.44 34.15 -27.70
CA GLY A 2 -3.69 32.98 -26.86
C GLY A 2 -2.40 32.45 -26.25
N ILE A 3 -2.46 32.13 -24.96
CA ILE A 3 -1.39 31.42 -24.23
C ILE A 3 -1.75 29.95 -24.26
N PHE A 4 -1.00 29.15 -25.01
CA PHE A 4 -1.11 27.70 -25.01
C PHE A 4 -0.46 27.16 -23.73
N THR A 5 -1.27 26.63 -22.81
CA THR A 5 -0.80 25.86 -21.68
C THR A 5 -0.63 24.41 -22.14
N ASN A 6 0.61 23.96 -22.29
CA ASN A 6 0.94 22.56 -22.50
C ASN A 6 0.69 21.78 -21.20
N ILE A 7 -0.41 21.03 -21.15
CA ILE A 7 -0.65 20.05 -20.10
C ILE A 7 0.03 18.75 -20.54
N VAL A 8 1.15 18.43 -19.92
CA VAL A 8 1.76 17.11 -20.02
C VAL A 8 0.96 16.18 -19.12
N SER A 9 0.07 15.39 -19.71
CA SER A 9 -0.62 14.29 -19.04
C SER A 9 0.38 13.17 -18.72
N PHE A 10 0.86 13.13 -17.48
CA PHE A 10 1.37 11.89 -16.92
C PHE A 10 0.19 11.11 -16.38
N GLY A 11 -0.12 9.99 -17.05
CA GLY A 11 -1.21 9.10 -16.67
C GLY A 11 -0.93 8.37 -15.36
N ALA A 12 -1.43 8.92 -14.28
CA ALA A 12 -1.85 8.23 -13.08
C ALA A 12 -3.08 9.01 -12.61
N GLY A 13 -4.25 8.42 -12.79
CA GLY A 13 -5.53 9.07 -12.54
C GLY A 13 -5.75 9.36 -11.06
N TYR A 14 -5.28 10.51 -10.60
CA TYR A 14 -5.70 11.09 -9.34
C TYR A 14 -6.70 12.20 -9.63
N THR A 15 -7.98 11.90 -9.47
CA THR A 15 -9.01 12.93 -9.44
C THR A 15 -8.94 13.64 -8.09
N LEU A 16 -8.77 14.96 -8.14
CA LEU A 16 -8.94 15.83 -6.98
C LEU A 16 -10.36 15.67 -6.42
N GLY A 17 -10.48 14.92 -5.32
CA GLY A 17 -11.73 14.77 -4.59
C GLY A 17 -12.03 16.02 -3.81
N THR A 18 -13.13 16.69 -4.15
CA THR A 18 -13.74 17.76 -3.37
C THR A 18 -14.22 17.25 -2.02
N LYS A 19 -14.01 18.07 -0.97
CA LYS A 19 -14.50 17.87 0.39
C LYS A 19 -15.97 17.45 0.41
N THR A 20 -16.25 16.22 0.81
CA THR A 20 -17.51 15.84 1.50
C THR A 20 -17.40 14.43 2.06
N GLY A 21 -17.61 14.28 3.37
CA GLY A 21 -18.14 13.13 4.08
C GLY A 21 -17.48 11.76 3.84
N GLY A 22 -16.89 11.18 4.88
CA GLY A 22 -16.32 9.83 4.85
C GLY A 22 -17.23 8.80 4.20
N ALA A 23 -16.87 8.37 3.01
CA ALA A 23 -17.42 7.17 2.43
C ALA A 23 -16.63 5.99 2.98
N PRO A 24 -17.29 4.91 3.45
CA PRO A 24 -16.60 3.70 3.90
C PRO A 24 -15.74 3.16 2.75
N ILE A 25 -14.61 2.56 3.11
CA ILE A 25 -13.75 1.84 2.18
C ILE A 25 -14.66 0.92 1.35
N ARG A 26 -14.91 1.29 0.11
CA ARG A 26 -15.63 0.40 -0.80
C ARG A 26 -14.71 -0.77 -1.05
N ARG A 27 -15.02 -1.88 -0.41
CA ARG A 27 -14.43 -3.18 -0.76
C ARG A 27 -14.50 -3.30 -2.27
N LEU A 28 -13.35 -3.34 -2.93
CA LEU A 28 -13.23 -3.71 -4.35
C LEU A 28 -13.58 -5.20 -4.57
N GLN A 29 -14.48 -5.74 -3.74
CA GLN A 29 -15.00 -7.11 -3.93
C GLN A 29 -15.75 -7.27 -5.25
N ASN A 30 -16.24 -6.19 -5.87
CA ASN A 30 -17.01 -6.25 -7.11
C ASN A 30 -16.20 -6.07 -8.40
N THR A 31 -14.93 -5.63 -8.32
CA THR A 31 -14.07 -5.57 -9.51
C THR A 31 -13.38 -6.91 -9.78
N ILE A 32 -13.34 -7.78 -8.77
CA ILE A 32 -12.70 -9.09 -8.81
C ILE A 32 -13.49 -10.11 -9.67
N ALA A 33 -14.81 -9.93 -9.82
CA ALA A 33 -15.66 -10.89 -10.54
C ALA A 33 -15.51 -10.88 -12.08
N ARG A 34 -14.74 -9.97 -12.68
CA ARG A 34 -14.59 -9.86 -14.15
C ARG A 34 -13.24 -10.30 -14.72
N ALA A 35 -12.29 -10.73 -13.89
CA ALA A 35 -10.97 -11.19 -14.34
C ALA A 35 -10.82 -12.72 -14.37
N THR A 36 -11.88 -13.49 -14.21
CA THR A 36 -11.84 -14.95 -14.06
C THR A 36 -11.91 -15.72 -15.38
N ASP A 37 -11.36 -15.22 -16.47
CA ASP A 37 -11.21 -16.07 -17.67
C ASP A 37 -9.92 -15.74 -18.43
N ARG A 38 -8.80 -16.23 -17.90
CA ARG A 38 -7.60 -16.51 -18.68
C ARG A 38 -6.82 -17.64 -18.03
N SER A 39 -7.22 -18.87 -18.37
CA SER A 39 -6.38 -20.05 -18.22
C SER A 39 -5.02 -19.81 -18.89
N ARG A 40 -4.00 -19.55 -18.09
CA ARG A 40 -2.60 -19.72 -18.51
C ARG A 40 -1.98 -20.75 -17.59
N THR A 41 -1.81 -21.93 -18.17
CA THR A 41 -0.95 -23.02 -17.72
C THR A 41 0.42 -22.44 -17.36
N SER A 42 0.75 -22.42 -16.08
CA SER A 42 2.12 -22.27 -15.62
C SER A 42 2.32 -23.09 -14.35
N GLY A 43 3.41 -23.80 -14.31
CA GLY A 43 3.88 -24.80 -13.39
C GLY A 43 3.20 -24.90 -12.02
N VAL A 44 2.86 -26.11 -11.66
CA VAL A 44 2.30 -26.53 -10.37
C VAL A 44 3.17 -25.97 -9.24
N LEU A 45 2.69 -24.91 -8.58
CA LEU A 45 3.22 -24.49 -7.29
C LEU A 45 2.74 -25.51 -6.25
N PRO A 46 3.60 -26.03 -5.37
CA PRO A 46 3.18 -26.86 -4.27
C PRO A 46 2.35 -25.99 -3.32
N HIS A 47 1.13 -26.43 -3.00
CA HIS A 47 0.22 -25.85 -2.03
C HIS A 47 0.22 -24.31 -2.07
N GLU A 48 -0.78 -23.69 -2.69
CA GLU A 48 -0.83 -22.23 -2.82
C GLU A 48 -0.61 -21.58 -1.47
N ALA A 49 0.61 -21.04 -1.24
CA ALA A 49 0.94 -20.30 -0.03
C ALA A 49 -0.08 -19.18 0.15
N GLN A 50 -0.59 -19.04 1.36
CA GLN A 50 -1.53 -17.98 1.69
C GLN A 50 -0.79 -16.74 2.19
N VAL A 51 -1.42 -15.59 2.09
CA VAL A 51 -0.87 -14.32 2.56
C VAL A 51 -0.41 -14.40 4.02
N ARG A 52 -1.15 -15.11 4.88
CA ARG A 52 -0.80 -15.29 6.29
C ARG A 52 0.56 -15.95 6.52
N ASP A 53 1.02 -16.75 5.55
CA ASP A 53 2.27 -17.52 5.66
C ASP A 53 3.50 -16.68 5.33
N VAL A 54 3.28 -15.57 4.59
CA VAL A 54 4.35 -14.72 4.04
C VAL A 54 4.28 -13.25 4.50
N MET A 55 3.15 -12.81 5.06
CA MET A 55 2.99 -11.43 5.51
C MET A 55 3.87 -11.11 6.71
N THR A 56 4.29 -9.86 6.84
CA THR A 56 4.80 -9.31 8.10
C THR A 56 3.60 -8.99 9.00
N PRO A 57 3.45 -9.68 10.15
CA PRO A 57 2.33 -9.45 11.06
C PRO A 57 2.51 -8.16 11.88
N ALA A 58 1.42 -7.70 12.51
CA ALA A 58 1.40 -6.54 13.39
C ALA A 58 2.03 -5.27 12.77
N PRO A 59 1.47 -4.78 11.65
CA PRO A 59 2.02 -3.65 10.93
C PRO A 59 1.95 -2.37 11.79
N GLU A 60 2.91 -1.48 11.62
CA GLU A 60 2.87 -0.16 12.27
C GLU A 60 1.71 0.66 11.73
N THR A 61 1.02 1.36 12.63
CA THR A 61 -0.16 2.17 12.28
C THR A 61 -0.04 3.58 12.83
N VAL A 62 -0.68 4.53 12.14
CA VAL A 62 -0.84 5.92 12.60
C VAL A 62 -2.29 6.35 12.43
N SER A 63 -2.74 7.26 13.28
CA SER A 63 -4.07 7.85 13.16
C SER A 63 -4.09 8.99 12.14
N LEU A 64 -5.26 9.31 11.60
CA LEU A 64 -5.49 10.39 10.65
C LEU A 64 -4.90 11.73 11.12
N GLY A 65 -5.03 12.08 12.39
CA GLY A 65 -4.53 13.33 12.97
C GLY A 65 -3.03 13.35 13.31
N THR A 66 -2.28 12.29 13.03
CA THR A 66 -0.83 12.24 13.27
C THR A 66 -0.13 13.23 12.35
N SER A 67 0.85 14.01 12.88
CA SER A 67 1.65 14.91 12.06
C SER A 67 2.60 14.13 11.14
N LEU A 68 2.96 14.72 9.99
CA LEU A 68 3.88 14.08 9.05
C LEU A 68 5.26 13.85 9.66
N THR A 69 5.72 14.76 10.54
CA THR A 69 6.97 14.57 11.29
C THR A 69 6.90 13.33 12.18
N ALA A 70 5.78 13.10 12.87
CA ALA A 70 5.64 11.93 13.73
C ALA A 70 5.57 10.63 12.90
N ALA A 71 4.85 10.64 11.78
CA ALA A 71 4.80 9.49 10.87
C ALA A 71 6.18 9.16 10.27
N ALA A 72 6.93 10.20 9.83
CA ALA A 72 8.28 10.03 9.29
C ALA A 72 9.27 9.50 10.34
N ARG A 73 9.16 9.96 11.60
CA ARG A 73 9.98 9.42 12.70
C ARG A 73 9.68 7.95 12.98
N LEU A 74 8.41 7.58 13.00
CA LEU A 74 8.02 6.17 13.15
C LEU A 74 8.63 5.31 12.03
N MET A 75 8.55 5.77 10.77
CA MET A 75 9.17 5.08 9.63
C MET A 75 10.68 4.93 9.82
N ALA A 76 11.37 5.99 10.24
CA ALA A 76 12.81 5.97 10.48
C ALA A 76 13.21 5.06 11.66
N ASP A 77 12.47 5.11 12.77
CA ASP A 77 12.76 4.31 13.97
C ASP A 77 12.54 2.81 13.75
N ARG A 78 11.60 2.47 12.86
CA ARG A 78 11.26 1.09 12.51
C ARG A 78 11.95 0.59 11.24
N ASP A 79 12.67 1.46 10.54
CA ASP A 79 13.32 1.16 9.26
C ASP A 79 12.33 0.65 8.19
N ILE A 80 11.19 1.33 8.09
CA ILE A 80 10.10 1.01 7.17
C ILE A 80 9.78 2.23 6.28
N GLY A 81 9.29 1.99 5.07
CA GLY A 81 8.95 3.06 4.12
C GLY A 81 7.46 3.36 4.03
N ASP A 82 6.63 2.73 4.88
CA ASP A 82 5.18 2.91 4.85
C ASP A 82 4.56 2.58 6.21
N VAL A 83 3.42 3.19 6.48
CA VAL A 83 2.59 2.89 7.66
C VAL A 83 1.12 2.87 7.27
N ILE A 84 0.35 2.02 7.92
CA ILE A 84 -1.10 1.93 7.72
C ILE A 84 -1.77 3.06 8.48
N VAL A 85 -2.69 3.74 7.82
CA VAL A 85 -3.49 4.81 8.42
C VAL A 85 -4.80 4.23 8.92
N ILE A 86 -5.12 4.49 10.19
CA ILE A 86 -6.33 4.00 10.84
C ILE A 86 -7.23 5.15 11.32
N GLU A 87 -8.52 4.87 11.39
CA GLU A 87 -9.49 5.73 12.06
C GLU A 87 -9.30 5.65 13.58
N PRO A 88 -9.19 6.77 14.30
CA PRO A 88 -8.82 6.76 15.73
C PRO A 88 -9.79 5.98 16.64
N GLU A 89 -11.09 6.03 16.32
CA GLU A 89 -12.15 5.50 17.19
C GLU A 89 -12.50 4.05 16.89
N THR A 90 -12.39 3.64 15.63
CA THR A 90 -12.81 2.32 15.17
C THR A 90 -11.62 1.38 14.93
N GLU A 91 -10.41 1.93 14.83
CA GLU A 91 -9.18 1.26 14.40
C GLU A 91 -9.30 0.60 13.02
N ARG A 92 -10.28 1.05 12.22
CA ARG A 92 -10.45 0.57 10.86
C ARG A 92 -9.39 1.17 9.95
N VAL A 93 -8.96 0.38 8.99
CA VAL A 93 -8.00 0.86 7.99
C VAL A 93 -8.63 1.96 7.15
N ALA A 94 -8.05 3.16 7.18
CA ALA A 94 -8.44 4.29 6.36
C ALA A 94 -7.63 4.36 5.06
N GLY A 95 -6.37 3.91 5.08
CA GLY A 95 -5.48 3.94 3.94
C GLY A 95 -4.04 3.60 4.28
N ILE A 96 -3.11 4.10 3.47
CA ILE A 96 -1.66 3.96 3.67
C ILE A 96 -0.96 5.29 3.37
N ILE A 97 0.14 5.56 4.07
CA ILE A 97 1.06 6.65 3.78
C ILE A 97 2.47 6.09 3.63
N THR A 98 3.19 6.57 2.64
CA THR A 98 4.57 6.17 2.37
C THR A 98 5.53 7.35 2.53
N ASP A 99 6.83 7.07 2.70
CA ASP A 99 7.92 8.05 2.65
C ASP A 99 7.88 8.87 1.35
N ARG A 100 7.54 8.22 0.23
CA ARG A 100 7.34 8.88 -1.06
C ARG A 100 6.18 9.86 -1.05
N ASP A 101 5.06 9.54 -0.41
CA ASP A 101 3.92 10.47 -0.27
C ASP A 101 4.34 11.70 0.52
N ILE A 102 5.08 11.54 1.60
CA ILE A 102 5.62 12.65 2.39
C ILE A 102 6.54 13.53 1.54
N ALA A 103 7.47 12.92 0.79
CA ALA A 103 8.41 13.66 -0.06
C ALA A 103 7.69 14.45 -1.17
N ILE A 104 6.71 13.82 -1.86
CA ILE A 104 6.08 14.43 -3.04
C ILE A 104 4.92 15.35 -2.67
N ARG A 105 4.08 14.95 -1.70
CA ARG A 105 2.84 15.68 -1.39
C ARG A 105 3.00 16.70 -0.25
N ALA A 106 4.11 16.64 0.49
CA ALA A 106 4.38 17.59 1.54
C ALA A 106 5.68 18.37 1.29
N VAL A 107 6.83 17.72 1.19
CA VAL A 107 8.12 18.42 1.04
C VAL A 107 8.18 19.20 -0.28
N ALA A 108 7.81 18.60 -1.41
CA ALA A 108 7.81 19.26 -2.71
C ALA A 108 6.79 20.43 -2.80
N GLU A 109 5.73 20.36 -1.99
CA GLU A 109 4.71 21.42 -1.88
C GLU A 109 5.02 22.44 -0.76
N ALA A 110 6.22 22.37 -0.16
CA ALA A 110 6.68 23.23 0.92
C ALA A 110 5.71 23.30 2.13
N ARG A 111 5.00 22.20 2.41
CA ARG A 111 4.11 22.10 3.58
C ARG A 111 4.93 21.96 4.85
N ASN A 112 4.44 22.53 5.94
CA ASN A 112 5.07 22.35 7.24
C ASN A 112 4.71 20.97 7.81
N SER A 113 5.69 20.09 7.95
CA SER A 113 5.49 18.70 8.38
C SER A 113 5.04 18.54 9.84
N ASP A 114 5.24 19.55 10.69
CA ASP A 114 4.82 19.51 12.09
C ASP A 114 3.32 19.83 12.24
N THR A 115 2.76 20.59 11.32
CA THR A 115 1.35 21.01 11.35
C THR A 115 0.47 20.34 10.32
N THR A 116 1.04 19.80 9.24
CA THR A 116 0.32 18.99 8.25
C THR A 116 0.08 17.60 8.81
N THR A 117 -1.15 17.10 8.71
CA THR A 117 -1.52 15.78 9.21
C THR A 117 -1.48 14.72 8.11
N VAL A 118 -1.39 13.47 8.53
CA VAL A 118 -1.48 12.30 7.64
C VAL A 118 -2.76 12.33 6.81
N GLU A 119 -3.89 12.77 7.39
CA GLU A 119 -5.19 12.87 6.70
C GLU A 119 -5.14 13.71 5.43
N GLU A 120 -4.27 14.68 5.36
CA GLU A 120 -4.19 15.61 4.23
C GLU A 120 -3.50 15.03 3.00
N ILE A 121 -2.63 14.00 3.18
CA ILE A 121 -1.79 13.51 2.09
C ILE A 121 -1.80 11.99 1.87
N PHE A 122 -2.36 11.18 2.80
CA PHE A 122 -2.35 9.73 2.65
C PHE A 122 -3.17 9.25 1.44
N SER A 123 -2.94 8.03 1.01
CA SER A 123 -3.69 7.39 -0.07
C SER A 123 -4.88 6.64 0.50
N ARG A 124 -6.10 7.06 0.10
CA ARG A 124 -7.40 6.50 0.54
C ARG A 124 -7.84 5.30 -0.30
N ASP A 125 -7.50 5.32 -1.60
CA ASP A 125 -7.85 4.26 -2.54
C ASP A 125 -6.88 3.08 -2.34
N LEU A 126 -7.13 2.30 -1.30
CA LEU A 126 -6.28 1.21 -0.90
C LEU A 126 -6.89 -0.11 -1.32
N ALA A 127 -6.17 -0.85 -2.16
CA ALA A 127 -6.42 -2.27 -2.29
C ALA A 127 -5.87 -2.98 -1.05
N ALA A 128 -6.65 -3.84 -0.47
CA ALA A 128 -6.27 -4.68 0.66
C ALA A 128 -6.52 -6.15 0.31
N VAL A 129 -5.78 -7.04 0.94
CA VAL A 129 -5.91 -8.48 0.80
C VAL A 129 -6.27 -9.12 2.14
N SER A 130 -6.83 -10.32 2.09
CA SER A 130 -7.16 -11.12 3.27
C SER A 130 -5.98 -12.06 3.62
N PRO A 131 -5.81 -12.44 4.89
CA PRO A 131 -4.86 -13.49 5.27
C PRO A 131 -5.05 -14.83 4.53
N ALA A 132 -6.27 -15.09 4.04
CA ALA A 132 -6.62 -16.32 3.33
C ALA A 132 -6.45 -16.23 1.80
N ASP A 133 -6.11 -15.05 1.27
CA ASP A 133 -5.85 -14.92 -0.17
C ASP A 133 -4.58 -15.68 -0.57
N SER A 134 -4.53 -16.18 -1.81
CA SER A 134 -3.34 -16.84 -2.33
C SER A 134 -2.25 -15.83 -2.73
N VAL A 135 -1.00 -16.21 -2.59
CA VAL A 135 0.16 -15.44 -3.03
C VAL A 135 0.06 -15.08 -4.51
N GLY A 136 -0.40 -16.01 -5.35
CA GLY A 136 -0.61 -15.76 -6.77
C GLY A 136 -1.59 -14.61 -7.02
N ARG A 137 -2.69 -14.58 -6.27
CA ARG A 137 -3.68 -13.49 -6.35
C ARG A 137 -3.11 -12.14 -5.94
N VAL A 138 -2.25 -12.13 -4.93
CA VAL A 138 -1.59 -10.89 -4.46
C VAL A 138 -0.64 -10.35 -5.51
N LEU A 139 0.14 -11.22 -6.17
CA LEU A 139 1.04 -10.82 -7.27
C LEU A 139 0.27 -10.19 -8.44
N GLU A 140 -0.84 -10.82 -8.88
CA GLU A 140 -1.71 -10.26 -9.92
C GLU A 140 -2.22 -8.86 -9.53
N LEU A 141 -2.68 -8.70 -8.29
CA LEU A 141 -3.19 -7.43 -7.79
C LEU A 141 -2.10 -6.35 -7.73
N MET A 142 -0.90 -6.71 -7.27
CA MET A 142 0.25 -5.80 -7.27
C MET A 142 0.64 -5.37 -8.70
N GLU A 143 0.58 -6.32 -9.66
CA GLU A 143 0.86 -6.04 -11.07
C GLU A 143 -0.19 -5.11 -11.67
N ASP A 144 -1.47 -5.39 -11.47
CA ASP A 144 -2.57 -4.59 -12.01
C ASP A 144 -2.55 -3.15 -11.49
N LEU A 145 -2.33 -2.98 -10.19
CA LEU A 145 -2.35 -1.69 -9.51
C LEU A 145 -1.01 -0.96 -9.53
N LYS A 146 0.08 -1.60 -10.01
CA LYS A 146 1.44 -1.07 -10.00
C LYS A 146 1.93 -0.68 -8.60
N VAL A 147 1.51 -1.44 -7.59
CA VAL A 147 1.92 -1.29 -6.20
C VAL A 147 2.87 -2.40 -5.79
N ARG A 148 3.73 -2.14 -4.80
CA ARG A 148 4.72 -3.09 -4.29
C ARG A 148 4.40 -3.61 -2.89
N ARG A 149 3.34 -3.09 -2.28
CA ARG A 149 2.89 -3.47 -0.93
C ARG A 149 1.38 -3.39 -0.86
N LEU A 150 0.81 -4.28 -0.09
CA LEU A 150 -0.63 -4.32 0.20
C LEU A 150 -0.84 -4.59 1.68
N PRO A 151 -1.71 -3.84 2.36
CA PRO A 151 -2.13 -4.19 3.69
C PRO A 151 -2.95 -5.47 3.69
N VAL A 152 -2.74 -6.25 4.72
CA VAL A 152 -3.53 -7.44 5.01
C VAL A 152 -4.57 -7.06 6.05
N VAL A 153 -5.84 -7.23 5.69
CA VAL A 153 -6.98 -6.75 6.48
C VAL A 153 -7.93 -7.90 6.80
N GLU A 154 -8.27 -8.01 8.08
CA GLU A 154 -9.30 -8.92 8.57
C GLU A 154 -10.28 -8.14 9.44
N ALA A 155 -11.59 -8.31 9.21
CA ALA A 155 -12.65 -7.57 9.91
C ALA A 155 -12.41 -6.03 9.95
N ASP A 156 -11.97 -5.45 8.83
CA ASP A 156 -11.64 -4.04 8.64
C ASP A 156 -10.41 -3.55 9.44
N ARG A 157 -9.67 -4.42 10.12
CA ARG A 157 -8.45 -4.11 10.87
C ARG A 157 -7.21 -4.59 10.12
N ALA A 158 -6.12 -3.84 10.23
CA ALA A 158 -4.83 -4.25 9.70
C ALA A 158 -4.26 -5.37 10.58
N VAL A 159 -4.00 -6.53 9.99
CA VAL A 159 -3.38 -7.68 10.67
C VAL A 159 -1.98 -7.96 10.16
N GLY A 160 -1.61 -7.39 9.02
CA GLY A 160 -0.29 -7.55 8.41
C GLY A 160 -0.08 -6.59 7.26
N ILE A 161 1.10 -6.68 6.68
CA ILE A 161 1.45 -6.08 5.39
C ILE A 161 2.19 -7.14 4.57
N VAL A 162 1.97 -7.16 3.26
CA VAL A 162 2.70 -8.03 2.34
C VAL A 162 3.38 -7.18 1.28
N SER A 163 4.67 -7.40 1.08
CA SER A 163 5.47 -6.71 0.06
C SER A 163 5.88 -7.65 -1.07
N LEU A 164 6.27 -7.06 -2.20
CA LEU A 164 6.84 -7.83 -3.31
C LEU A 164 8.12 -8.57 -2.90
N GLY A 165 8.88 -8.02 -1.91
CA GLY A 165 10.05 -8.68 -1.34
C GLY A 165 9.69 -9.97 -0.61
N ASP A 166 8.66 -9.94 0.24
CA ASP A 166 8.18 -11.12 0.98
C ASP A 166 7.76 -12.23 0.01
N LEU A 167 7.04 -11.85 -1.05
CA LEU A 167 6.60 -12.79 -2.09
C LEU A 167 7.77 -13.37 -2.90
N ALA A 168 8.81 -12.57 -3.15
CA ALA A 168 9.99 -13.05 -3.87
C ALA A 168 10.77 -14.08 -3.08
N VAL A 169 10.87 -13.93 -1.76
CA VAL A 169 11.52 -14.91 -0.88
C VAL A 169 10.78 -16.24 -0.93
N GLU A 170 9.45 -16.22 -0.87
CA GLU A 170 8.63 -17.45 -0.87
C GLU A 170 8.60 -18.13 -2.25
N THR A 171 8.44 -17.35 -3.33
CA THR A 171 8.23 -17.91 -4.67
C THR A 171 9.51 -18.31 -5.39
N ASN A 172 10.65 -17.75 -5.01
CA ASN A 172 11.91 -17.95 -5.74
C ASN A 172 13.13 -17.81 -4.83
N VAL A 173 13.22 -18.70 -3.85
CA VAL A 173 14.37 -18.81 -2.95
C VAL A 173 15.66 -18.99 -3.76
N GLY A 174 16.62 -18.07 -3.61
CA GLY A 174 17.87 -18.05 -4.37
C GLY A 174 17.86 -17.12 -5.60
N SER A 175 16.78 -16.36 -5.83
CA SER A 175 16.82 -15.26 -6.78
C SER A 175 17.55 -14.04 -6.19
N ALA A 176 18.16 -13.22 -7.04
CA ALA A 176 18.79 -11.97 -6.60
C ALA A 176 17.80 -11.05 -5.83
N LEU A 177 16.50 -11.08 -6.18
CA LEU A 177 15.48 -10.32 -5.48
C LEU A 177 15.21 -10.88 -4.08
N ALA A 178 15.17 -12.20 -3.91
CA ALA A 178 15.03 -12.84 -2.60
C ALA A 178 16.25 -12.57 -1.71
N GLU A 179 17.45 -12.62 -2.25
CA GLU A 179 18.69 -12.32 -1.53
C GLU A 179 18.72 -10.86 -1.06
N ILE A 180 18.37 -9.91 -1.94
CA ILE A 180 18.29 -8.47 -1.60
C ILE A 180 17.21 -8.21 -0.54
N SER A 181 16.05 -8.86 -0.68
CA SER A 181 14.92 -8.66 0.24
C SER A 181 15.14 -9.23 1.63
N SER A 182 15.98 -10.28 1.74
CA SER A 182 16.35 -10.91 3.02
C SER A 182 17.58 -10.27 3.68
N ALA A 183 18.29 -9.39 2.97
CA ALA A 183 19.45 -8.67 3.51
C ALA A 183 19.02 -7.65 4.56
N ALA A 184 19.86 -7.47 5.59
CA ALA A 184 19.64 -6.38 6.54
C ALA A 184 19.73 -5.03 5.81
N PRO A 185 18.85 -4.04 6.18
CA PRO A 185 18.89 -2.73 5.52
C PRO A 185 20.23 -2.04 5.73
N ASP A 186 20.72 -1.39 4.67
CA ASP A 186 21.90 -0.53 4.74
C ASP A 186 21.55 0.74 5.55
N ARG A 187 22.25 0.97 6.63
CA ARG A 187 22.14 2.18 7.46
C ARG A 187 23.19 3.20 7.05
#